data_508fffd1d2aeb7e0da0eebe1b5973998
#
_entry.id   508fffd1d2aeb7e0da0eebe1b5973998
#
_cell.length_a   1.000
_cell.length_b   1.000
_cell.length_c   1.000
_cell.angle_alpha   90.00
_cell.angle_beta   90.00
_cell.angle_gamma   90.00
#
_symmetry.space_group_name_H-M   'P 1'
#
loop_
_entity.id
_entity.type
_entity.pdbx_description
1 polymer ?
#
loop_
_entity_poly.entity_id
_entity_poly.type
_entity_poly.pdbx_seq_one_letter_code
_entity_poly.pdbx_strand_id
1 'polypeptide(L)'
;MTGIGDALSKECEAVFSSKEDDLSHTPLMGVQLSKICTEPLLAYGKDALQACKEKKVTTALEQVVLDIIVSTGLVSNMTTQMPDYYYNSSLAHCVYYGSTVTEAGHKHLHGEIVALGVLCLLTYDGKLDERDRIMQFNKEIGLPICFDDIEIKEDEFEVMVDKAMTGTEWKFRPKDVTREKFMQCMIEQNKAGRAWKAK
;
A
#
# COMPACT_ATOMS: atom_id res chain seq x y z
N MET A 1 -14.15 1.37 0.43
CA MET A 1 -13.03 2.00 -0.31
C MET A 1 -11.74 1.86 0.47
N THR A 2 -11.60 2.42 1.67
CA THR A 2 -10.35 2.42 2.44
C THR A 2 -9.83 1.02 2.78
N GLY A 3 -10.69 0.05 3.09
CA GLY A 3 -10.27 -1.34 3.27
C GLY A 3 -9.66 -1.97 2.01
N ILE A 4 -10.13 -1.58 0.82
CA ILE A 4 -9.49 -1.98 -0.45
C ILE A 4 -8.10 -1.36 -0.54
N GLY A 5 -7.97 -0.06 -0.22
CA GLY A 5 -6.69 0.64 -0.29
C GLY A 5 -5.62 0.03 0.62
N ASP A 6 -6.00 -0.38 1.83
CA ASP A 6 -5.11 -1.09 2.75
C ASP A 6 -4.75 -2.49 2.23
N ALA A 7 -5.75 -3.26 1.78
CA ALA A 7 -5.55 -4.62 1.31
C ALA A 7 -4.66 -4.71 0.04
N LEU A 8 -4.67 -3.69 -0.83
CA LEU A 8 -3.77 -3.59 -1.99
C LEU A 8 -2.28 -3.61 -1.61
N SER A 9 -1.94 -3.21 -0.39
CA SER A 9 -0.55 -3.22 0.07
C SER A 9 -0.01 -4.64 0.29
N LYS A 10 -0.88 -5.62 0.55
CA LYS A 10 -0.51 -6.90 1.12
C LYS A 10 0.47 -7.69 0.25
N GLU A 11 0.18 -7.84 -1.04
CA GLU A 11 1.09 -8.49 -1.97
C GLU A 11 2.37 -7.67 -2.17
N CYS A 12 2.19 -6.37 -2.47
CA CYS A 12 3.32 -5.49 -2.78
C CYS A 12 4.34 -5.44 -1.65
N GLU A 13 3.88 -5.31 -0.41
CA GLU A 13 4.75 -5.20 0.75
C GLU A 13 5.37 -6.53 1.17
N ALA A 14 4.59 -7.63 1.18
CA ALA A 14 5.12 -8.94 1.54
C ALA A 14 6.20 -9.42 0.57
N VAL A 15 5.97 -9.23 -0.73
CA VAL A 15 6.96 -9.57 -1.77
C VAL A 15 8.19 -8.66 -1.70
N PHE A 16 7.98 -7.35 -1.52
CA PHE A 16 9.08 -6.39 -1.47
C PHE A 16 9.96 -6.57 -0.24
N SER A 17 9.37 -6.70 0.95
CA SER A 17 10.13 -6.78 2.21
C SER A 17 10.90 -8.09 2.37
N SER A 18 10.44 -9.17 1.74
CA SER A 18 11.07 -10.49 1.82
C SER A 18 12.07 -10.82 0.70
N LYS A 19 12.26 -9.91 -0.26
CA LYS A 19 12.98 -10.19 -1.52
C LYS A 19 14.46 -10.58 -1.35
N GLU A 20 15.09 -10.22 -0.24
CA GLU A 20 16.50 -10.49 0.04
C GLU A 20 16.72 -11.68 0.99
N ASP A 21 15.64 -12.27 1.53
CA ASP A 21 15.73 -13.26 2.59
C ASP A 21 15.48 -14.69 2.08
N ASP A 22 16.21 -15.64 2.65
CA ASP A 22 15.94 -17.07 2.49
C ASP A 22 14.82 -17.48 3.45
N LEU A 23 13.61 -17.56 2.90
CA LEU A 23 12.40 -17.72 3.69
C LEU A 23 12.22 -19.15 4.19
N SER A 24 12.05 -19.33 5.48
CA SER A 24 11.57 -20.59 6.06
C SER A 24 10.11 -20.85 5.66
N HIS A 25 9.60 -22.07 5.98
CA HIS A 25 8.30 -22.56 5.50
C HIS A 25 7.12 -21.59 5.70
N THR A 26 6.93 -21.06 6.90
CA THR A 26 5.74 -20.23 7.21
C THR A 26 5.75 -18.88 6.49
N PRO A 27 6.81 -18.06 6.56
CA PRO A 27 6.83 -16.81 5.80
C PRO A 27 6.83 -17.04 4.29
N LEU A 28 7.45 -18.11 3.78
CA LEU A 28 7.37 -18.48 2.37
C LEU A 28 5.91 -18.72 1.94
N MET A 29 5.15 -19.49 2.72
CA MET A 29 3.72 -19.69 2.48
C MET A 29 2.97 -18.37 2.47
N GLY A 30 3.22 -17.48 3.46
CA GLY A 30 2.58 -16.18 3.56
C GLY A 30 2.85 -15.30 2.34
N VAL A 31 4.10 -15.23 1.88
CA VAL A 31 4.49 -14.47 0.68
C VAL A 31 3.88 -15.07 -0.60
N GLN A 32 3.80 -16.40 -0.73
CA GLN A 32 3.11 -17.00 -1.88
C GLN A 32 1.60 -16.76 -1.83
N LEU A 33 0.99 -16.83 -0.64
CA LEU A 33 -0.43 -16.55 -0.45
C LEU A 33 -0.76 -15.08 -0.72
N SER A 34 0.13 -14.14 -0.42
CA SER A 34 -0.12 -12.71 -0.66
C SER A 34 -0.41 -12.37 -2.13
N LYS A 35 0.10 -13.18 -3.06
CA LYS A 35 -0.10 -12.99 -4.51
C LYS A 35 -1.56 -13.10 -4.96
N ILE A 36 -2.44 -13.68 -4.14
CA ILE A 36 -3.87 -13.73 -4.45
C ILE A 36 -4.64 -12.51 -3.94
N CYS A 37 -4.01 -11.61 -3.19
CA CYS A 37 -4.72 -10.49 -2.56
C CYS A 37 -4.99 -9.32 -3.53
N THR A 38 -4.23 -9.13 -4.58
CA THR A 38 -4.37 -7.98 -5.48
C THR A 38 -5.47 -8.17 -6.53
N GLU A 39 -5.49 -9.31 -7.22
CA GLU A 39 -6.38 -9.52 -8.37
C GLU A 39 -7.87 -9.45 -8.04
N PRO A 40 -8.39 -10.05 -6.94
CA PRO A 40 -9.80 -9.91 -6.60
C PRO A 40 -10.22 -8.46 -6.31
N LEU A 41 -9.33 -7.66 -5.69
CA LEU A 41 -9.59 -6.26 -5.41
C LEU A 41 -9.72 -5.45 -6.70
N LEU A 42 -8.82 -5.66 -7.64
CA LEU A 42 -8.85 -4.98 -8.94
C LEU A 42 -10.05 -5.42 -9.80
N ALA A 43 -10.37 -6.74 -9.77
CA ALA A 43 -11.47 -7.30 -10.56
C ALA A 43 -12.85 -6.89 -10.04
N TYR A 44 -13.05 -6.86 -8.74
CA TYR A 44 -14.36 -6.71 -8.11
C TYR A 44 -14.55 -5.41 -7.33
N GLY A 45 -13.49 -4.65 -7.04
CA GLY A 45 -13.52 -3.51 -6.12
C GLY A 45 -14.52 -2.43 -6.51
N LYS A 46 -14.59 -2.09 -7.80
CA LYS A 46 -15.54 -1.10 -8.32
C LYS A 46 -16.99 -1.52 -8.12
N ASP A 47 -17.32 -2.75 -8.51
CA ASP A 47 -18.66 -3.31 -8.39
C ASP A 47 -19.05 -3.54 -6.92
N ALA A 48 -18.09 -3.94 -6.08
CA ALA A 48 -18.31 -4.04 -4.63
C ALA A 48 -18.65 -2.70 -4.00
N LEU A 49 -17.97 -1.61 -4.39
CA LEU A 49 -18.31 -0.27 -3.91
C LEU A 49 -19.69 0.20 -4.39
N GLN A 50 -20.07 -0.13 -5.62
CA GLN A 50 -21.42 0.16 -6.11
C GLN A 50 -22.48 -0.62 -5.33
N ALA A 51 -22.23 -1.92 -5.08
CA ALA A 51 -23.11 -2.76 -4.26
C ALA A 51 -23.27 -2.19 -2.83
N CYS A 52 -22.20 -1.69 -2.21
CA CYS A 52 -22.27 -1.01 -0.92
C CYS A 52 -23.17 0.24 -0.95
N LYS A 53 -23.05 1.09 -1.99
CA LYS A 53 -23.89 2.27 -2.16
C LYS A 53 -25.36 1.90 -2.31
N GLU A 54 -25.64 0.82 -3.02
CA GLU A 54 -26.98 0.28 -3.25
C GLU A 54 -27.52 -0.55 -2.08
N LYS A 55 -26.70 -0.80 -1.04
CA LYS A 55 -27.00 -1.68 0.10
C LYS A 55 -27.41 -3.09 -0.32
N LYS A 56 -26.74 -3.63 -1.32
CA LYS A 56 -26.94 -4.98 -1.86
C LYS A 56 -25.78 -5.89 -1.53
N VAL A 57 -26.07 -7.15 -1.23
CA VAL A 57 -25.06 -8.21 -1.19
C VAL A 57 -24.92 -8.80 -2.59
N THR A 58 -23.71 -8.77 -3.14
CA THR A 58 -23.39 -9.29 -4.48
C THR A 58 -22.13 -10.14 -4.38
N THR A 59 -21.91 -11.00 -5.37
CA THR A 59 -20.65 -11.79 -5.45
C THR A 59 -19.43 -10.90 -5.42
N ALA A 60 -19.45 -9.73 -6.09
CA ALA A 60 -18.32 -8.80 -6.07
C ALA A 60 -18.03 -8.29 -4.64
N LEU A 61 -19.08 -7.93 -3.89
CA LEU A 61 -18.94 -7.49 -2.49
C LEU A 61 -18.38 -8.63 -1.62
N GLU A 62 -18.90 -9.85 -1.78
CA GLU A 62 -18.43 -11.02 -1.02
C GLU A 62 -16.95 -11.31 -1.29
N GLN A 63 -16.51 -11.31 -2.57
CA GLN A 63 -15.12 -11.53 -2.92
C GLN A 63 -14.18 -10.50 -2.30
N VAL A 64 -14.53 -9.22 -2.37
CA VAL A 64 -13.72 -8.13 -1.78
C VAL A 64 -13.69 -8.22 -0.25
N VAL A 65 -14.81 -8.53 0.40
CA VAL A 65 -14.85 -8.69 1.87
C VAL A 65 -14.03 -9.87 2.32
N LEU A 66 -14.13 -11.02 1.63
CA LEU A 66 -13.32 -12.20 1.94
C LEU A 66 -11.83 -11.92 1.75
N ASP A 67 -11.47 -11.19 0.71
CA ASP A 67 -10.07 -10.83 0.49
C ASP A 67 -9.54 -9.92 1.59
N ILE A 68 -10.26 -8.84 1.93
CA ILE A 68 -9.87 -7.90 2.98
C ILE A 68 -9.77 -8.58 4.36
N ILE A 69 -10.65 -9.52 4.69
CA ILE A 69 -10.72 -10.11 6.04
C ILE A 69 -9.91 -11.40 6.12
N VAL A 70 -10.11 -12.32 5.17
CA VAL A 70 -9.56 -13.68 5.25
C VAL A 70 -8.17 -13.71 4.61
N SER A 71 -8.04 -13.31 3.34
CA SER A 71 -6.77 -13.41 2.63
C SER A 71 -5.70 -12.56 3.31
N THR A 72 -5.99 -11.27 3.53
CA THR A 72 -5.01 -10.36 4.17
C THR A 72 -4.73 -10.75 5.62
N GLY A 73 -5.73 -11.26 6.35
CA GLY A 73 -5.57 -11.74 7.72
C GLY A 73 -4.65 -12.96 7.83
N LEU A 74 -4.82 -13.95 6.94
CA LEU A 74 -3.94 -15.12 6.88
C LEU A 74 -2.51 -14.73 6.50
N VAL A 75 -2.35 -13.89 5.48
CA VAL A 75 -1.02 -13.40 5.07
C VAL A 75 -0.36 -12.67 6.22
N SER A 76 -1.05 -11.76 6.89
CA SER A 76 -0.51 -11.00 8.01
C SER A 76 0.01 -11.90 9.13
N ASN A 77 -0.73 -12.95 9.47
CA ASN A 77 -0.30 -13.91 10.50
C ASN A 77 0.94 -14.72 10.08
N MET A 78 1.06 -15.09 8.80
CA MET A 78 2.19 -15.87 8.29
C MET A 78 3.44 -15.03 8.05
N THR A 79 3.29 -13.74 7.80
CA THR A 79 4.38 -12.81 7.47
C THR A 79 4.85 -11.98 8.66
N THR A 80 4.35 -12.28 9.87
CA THR A 80 4.74 -11.59 11.11
C THR A 80 5.10 -12.58 12.20
N GLN A 81 6.35 -12.56 12.64
CA GLN A 81 6.84 -13.25 13.85
C GLN A 81 7.95 -12.41 14.49
N MET A 82 7.55 -11.45 15.27
CA MET A 82 8.50 -10.55 15.95
C MET A 82 9.24 -11.29 17.09
N PRO A 83 10.55 -11.11 17.29
CA PRO A 83 11.42 -10.22 16.53
C PRO A 83 12.10 -10.86 15.30
N ASP A 84 11.75 -12.09 14.91
CA ASP A 84 12.50 -12.88 13.93
C ASP A 84 12.34 -12.34 12.51
N TYR A 85 11.09 -12.05 12.10
CA TYR A 85 10.79 -11.45 10.79
C TYR A 85 9.51 -10.63 10.81
N TYR A 86 9.44 -9.67 9.86
CA TYR A 86 8.29 -8.80 9.65
C TYR A 86 8.18 -8.40 8.18
N TYR A 87 7.34 -9.12 7.42
CA TYR A 87 7.08 -8.86 6.00
C TYR A 87 5.65 -8.38 5.74
N ASN A 88 4.88 -8.17 6.79
CA ASN A 88 3.46 -7.82 6.74
C ASN A 88 3.20 -6.42 6.17
N SER A 89 4.06 -5.48 6.48
CA SER A 89 4.02 -4.10 5.99
C SER A 89 5.43 -3.55 5.76
N SER A 90 5.58 -2.54 4.91
CA SER A 90 6.86 -2.00 4.48
C SER A 90 6.72 -0.51 4.06
N LEU A 91 7.21 -0.13 2.87
CA LEU A 91 7.27 1.26 2.44
C LEU A 91 5.90 1.92 2.23
N ALA A 92 4.87 1.17 1.88
CA ALA A 92 3.52 1.74 1.77
C ALA A 92 3.02 2.22 3.14
N HIS A 93 3.21 1.42 4.17
CA HIS A 93 2.90 1.80 5.54
C HIS A 93 3.87 2.85 6.11
N CYS A 94 5.14 2.90 5.65
CA CYS A 94 6.05 3.99 5.98
C CYS A 94 5.49 5.35 5.51
N VAL A 95 4.84 5.42 4.34
CA VAL A 95 4.17 6.66 3.89
C VAL A 95 3.04 7.04 4.85
N TYR A 96 2.20 6.06 5.26
CA TYR A 96 1.14 6.31 6.22
C TYR A 96 1.69 6.79 7.57
N TYR A 97 2.63 6.06 8.18
CA TYR A 97 3.18 6.46 9.48
C TYR A 97 3.92 7.80 9.40
N GLY A 98 4.59 8.07 8.28
CA GLY A 98 5.18 9.36 8.00
C GLY A 98 4.14 10.48 8.01
N SER A 99 3.00 10.27 7.37
CA SER A 99 1.93 11.28 7.28
C SER A 99 1.31 11.68 8.62
N THR A 100 1.46 10.84 9.66
CA THR A 100 0.90 11.12 11.00
C THR A 100 1.49 12.34 11.71
N VAL A 101 2.55 12.94 11.20
CA VAL A 101 3.11 14.21 11.72
C VAL A 101 2.60 15.42 10.96
N THR A 102 1.80 15.24 9.91
CA THR A 102 1.22 16.33 9.11
C THR A 102 -0.24 16.57 9.52
N GLU A 103 -0.68 17.82 9.45
CA GLU A 103 -2.08 18.17 9.73
C GLU A 103 -3.03 17.50 8.70
N ALA A 104 -2.60 17.46 7.44
CA ALA A 104 -3.35 16.85 6.36
C ALA A 104 -3.52 15.33 6.56
N GLY A 105 -2.46 14.62 6.97
CA GLY A 105 -2.50 13.18 7.22
C GLY A 105 -3.55 12.75 8.23
N HIS A 106 -3.88 13.59 9.22
CA HIS A 106 -4.93 13.31 10.20
C HIS A 106 -6.35 13.43 9.65
N LYS A 107 -6.55 14.04 8.47
CA LYS A 107 -7.86 14.21 7.84
C LYS A 107 -8.24 13.02 6.95
N HIS A 108 -7.28 12.15 6.65
CA HIS A 108 -7.45 11.01 5.75
C HIS A 108 -7.45 9.68 6.49
N LEU A 109 -8.18 8.72 5.93
CA LEU A 109 -8.25 7.38 6.51
C LEU A 109 -7.00 6.57 6.17
N HIS A 110 -6.62 5.66 7.07
CA HIS A 110 -5.44 4.80 6.95
C HIS A 110 -5.27 4.22 5.54
N GLY A 111 -6.27 3.52 5.03
CA GLY A 111 -6.18 2.85 3.74
C GLY A 111 -6.14 3.78 2.52
N GLU A 112 -6.54 5.05 2.65
CA GLU A 112 -6.33 6.05 1.58
C GLU A 112 -4.84 6.34 1.43
N ILE A 113 -4.17 6.62 2.54
CA ILE A 113 -2.74 6.95 2.53
C ILE A 113 -1.91 5.71 2.19
N VAL A 114 -2.28 4.51 2.69
CA VAL A 114 -1.61 3.27 2.33
C VAL A 114 -1.74 2.98 0.83
N ALA A 115 -2.90 3.23 0.21
CA ALA A 115 -3.06 3.07 -1.25
C ALA A 115 -2.11 3.96 -2.06
N LEU A 116 -1.89 5.20 -1.63
CA LEU A 116 -0.86 6.07 -2.21
C LEU A 116 0.55 5.53 -1.92
N GLY A 117 0.77 5.02 -0.72
CA GLY A 117 2.01 4.38 -0.32
C GLY A 117 2.38 3.17 -1.18
N VAL A 118 1.39 2.37 -1.63
CA VAL A 118 1.60 1.28 -2.61
C VAL A 118 2.19 1.81 -3.91
N LEU A 119 1.68 2.93 -4.41
CA LEU A 119 2.23 3.56 -5.62
C LEU A 119 3.67 4.04 -5.41
N CYS A 120 3.99 4.58 -4.22
CA CYS A 120 5.36 4.94 -3.85
C CYS A 120 6.28 3.73 -3.79
N LEU A 121 5.84 2.61 -3.18
CA LEU A 121 6.59 1.36 -3.09
C LEU A 121 6.89 0.80 -4.49
N LEU A 122 5.88 0.73 -5.37
CA LEU A 122 6.05 0.24 -6.74
C LEU A 122 6.97 1.16 -7.58
N THR A 123 6.92 2.47 -7.33
CA THR A 123 7.87 3.43 -7.93
C THR A 123 9.29 3.15 -7.42
N TYR A 124 9.46 2.90 -6.13
CA TYR A 124 10.74 2.51 -5.53
C TYR A 124 11.30 1.22 -6.13
N ASP A 125 10.45 0.20 -6.27
CA ASP A 125 10.83 -1.14 -6.77
C ASP A 125 10.97 -1.19 -8.31
N GLY A 126 10.70 -0.07 -9.00
CA GLY A 126 10.80 0.03 -10.46
C GLY A 126 9.70 -0.70 -11.23
N LYS A 127 8.63 -1.15 -10.56
CA LYS A 127 7.48 -1.85 -11.14
C LYS A 127 6.44 -0.86 -11.70
N LEU A 128 6.85 -0.07 -12.68
CA LEU A 128 6.07 1.07 -13.16
C LEU A 128 4.78 0.67 -13.87
N ASP A 129 4.75 -0.45 -14.58
CA ASP A 129 3.53 -0.95 -15.25
C ASP A 129 2.47 -1.35 -14.22
N GLU A 130 2.86 -2.04 -13.15
CA GLU A 130 1.96 -2.40 -12.05
C GLU A 130 1.51 -1.18 -11.26
N ARG A 131 2.41 -0.23 -11.01
CA ARG A 131 2.05 1.06 -10.43
C ARG A 131 0.98 1.76 -11.26
N ASP A 132 1.14 1.85 -12.56
CA ASP A 132 0.20 2.54 -13.44
C ASP A 132 -1.15 1.82 -13.49
N ARG A 133 -1.16 0.48 -13.44
CA ARG A 133 -2.37 -0.35 -13.33
C ARG A 133 -3.13 -0.05 -12.04
N ILE A 134 -2.44 -0.06 -10.89
CA ILE A 134 -3.06 0.25 -9.59
C ILE A 134 -3.46 1.73 -9.52
N MET A 135 -2.68 2.64 -10.08
CA MET A 135 -3.01 4.06 -10.13
C MET A 135 -4.29 4.33 -10.92
N GLN A 136 -4.49 3.65 -12.05
CA GLN A 136 -5.75 3.71 -12.80
C GLN A 136 -6.93 3.24 -11.95
N PHE A 137 -6.79 2.08 -11.28
CA PHE A 137 -7.81 1.55 -10.40
C PHE A 137 -8.13 2.50 -9.23
N ASN A 138 -7.11 3.02 -8.56
CA ASN A 138 -7.28 3.99 -7.48
C ASN A 138 -8.10 5.20 -7.92
N LYS A 139 -7.77 5.77 -9.10
CA LYS A 139 -8.54 6.88 -9.69
C LYS A 139 -10.00 6.52 -9.92
N GLU A 140 -10.28 5.31 -10.42
CA GLU A 140 -11.66 4.86 -10.72
C GLU A 140 -12.52 4.70 -9.47
N ILE A 141 -11.93 4.30 -8.35
CA ILE A 141 -12.66 4.08 -7.09
C ILE A 141 -12.56 5.27 -6.12
N GLY A 142 -11.84 6.33 -6.48
CA GLY A 142 -11.69 7.53 -5.68
C GLY A 142 -10.63 7.46 -4.58
N LEU A 143 -9.63 6.58 -4.71
CA LEU A 143 -8.43 6.57 -3.89
C LEU A 143 -7.39 7.57 -4.43
N PRO A 144 -6.51 8.11 -3.57
CA PRO A 144 -5.50 9.08 -3.98
C PRO A 144 -4.45 8.45 -4.90
N ILE A 145 -3.95 9.25 -5.86
CA ILE A 145 -2.88 8.88 -6.79
C ILE A 145 -1.67 9.82 -6.71
N CYS A 146 -1.77 10.92 -5.99
CA CYS A 146 -0.68 11.83 -5.66
C CYS A 146 -0.90 12.45 -4.27
N PHE A 147 0.14 13.05 -3.71
CA PHE A 147 0.07 13.67 -2.37
C PHE A 147 -0.86 14.89 -2.34
N ASP A 148 -1.08 15.57 -3.48
CA ASP A 148 -2.06 16.65 -3.57
C ASP A 148 -3.51 16.17 -3.28
N ASP A 149 -3.83 14.89 -3.55
CA ASP A 149 -5.16 14.32 -3.27
C ASP A 149 -5.45 14.18 -1.78
N ILE A 150 -4.40 14.17 -0.98
CA ILE A 150 -4.46 14.10 0.49
C ILE A 150 -3.91 15.38 1.14
N GLU A 151 -3.84 16.48 0.39
CA GLU A 151 -3.43 17.81 0.86
C GLU A 151 -2.04 17.88 1.52
N ILE A 152 -1.16 16.90 1.29
CA ILE A 152 0.22 16.87 1.78
C ILE A 152 1.14 17.51 0.73
N LYS A 153 1.97 18.45 1.17
CA LYS A 153 2.91 19.20 0.31
C LYS A 153 4.29 18.55 0.30
N GLU A 154 5.06 18.81 -0.75
CA GLU A 154 6.42 18.26 -0.89
C GLU A 154 7.40 18.77 0.17
N ASP A 155 7.19 19.96 0.72
CA ASP A 155 8.00 20.50 1.82
C ASP A 155 7.78 19.77 3.16
N GLU A 156 6.72 18.96 3.27
CA GLU A 156 6.45 18.08 4.42
C GLU A 156 7.13 16.70 4.29
N PHE A 157 7.67 16.34 3.13
CA PHE A 157 8.22 15.00 2.91
C PHE A 157 9.42 14.67 3.81
N GLU A 158 10.28 15.66 4.13
CA GLU A 158 11.42 15.42 5.01
C GLU A 158 10.97 14.97 6.41
N VAL A 159 10.02 15.66 7.01
CA VAL A 159 9.52 15.32 8.36
C VAL A 159 8.74 14.01 8.34
N MET A 160 8.05 13.70 7.23
CA MET A 160 7.37 12.42 7.02
C MET A 160 8.36 11.26 6.97
N VAL A 161 9.44 11.40 6.21
CA VAL A 161 10.47 10.36 6.10
C VAL A 161 11.17 10.15 7.44
N ASP A 162 11.54 11.21 8.13
CA ASP A 162 12.14 11.13 9.46
C ASP A 162 11.23 10.41 10.47
N LYS A 163 9.92 10.68 10.41
CA LYS A 163 8.93 9.96 11.22
C LYS A 163 8.82 8.48 10.81
N ALA A 164 8.74 8.16 9.54
CA ALA A 164 8.66 6.79 9.03
C ALA A 164 9.86 5.95 9.50
N MET A 165 11.06 6.54 9.55
CA MET A 165 12.28 5.88 10.01
C MET A 165 12.24 5.43 11.48
N THR A 166 11.31 5.92 12.27
CA THR A 166 11.13 5.49 13.68
C THR A 166 10.28 4.21 13.80
N GLY A 167 9.62 3.77 12.73
CA GLY A 167 8.67 2.67 12.73
C GLY A 167 9.29 1.27 12.62
N THR A 168 8.47 0.27 12.87
CA THR A 168 8.84 -1.15 12.70
C THR A 168 9.10 -1.49 11.25
N GLU A 169 8.28 -0.99 10.34
CA GLU A 169 8.39 -1.17 8.89
C GLU A 169 9.77 -0.75 8.37
N TRP A 170 10.28 0.37 8.86
CA TRP A 170 11.61 0.84 8.52
C TRP A 170 12.72 -0.05 9.05
N LYS A 171 12.56 -0.62 10.25
CA LYS A 171 13.57 -1.51 10.86
C LYS A 171 13.75 -2.80 10.07
N PHE A 172 12.65 -3.34 9.51
CA PHE A 172 12.63 -4.59 8.76
C PHE A 172 12.64 -4.41 7.23
N ARG A 173 12.93 -3.20 6.75
CA ARG A 173 13.03 -2.91 5.31
C ARG A 173 14.20 -3.65 4.66
N PRO A 174 14.16 -3.92 3.35
CA PRO A 174 15.33 -4.38 2.60
C PRO A 174 16.53 -3.44 2.79
N LYS A 175 17.75 -4.01 2.77
CA LYS A 175 18.98 -3.27 3.10
C LYS A 175 19.32 -2.17 2.09
N ASP A 176 18.85 -2.30 0.85
CA ASP A 176 19.04 -1.32 -0.22
C ASP A 176 18.15 -0.07 -0.06
N VAL A 177 17.19 -0.09 0.88
CA VAL A 177 16.31 1.03 1.15
C VAL A 177 17.03 2.09 2.00
N THR A 178 17.21 3.28 1.42
CA THR A 178 17.80 4.45 2.08
C THR A 178 16.79 5.57 2.21
N ARG A 179 17.06 6.50 3.14
CA ARG A 179 16.25 7.71 3.35
C ARG A 179 16.05 8.50 2.06
N GLU A 180 17.14 8.73 1.35
CA GLU A 180 17.17 9.55 0.13
C GLU A 180 16.36 8.90 -0.99
N LYS A 181 16.52 7.60 -1.22
CA LYS A 181 15.76 6.86 -2.22
C LYS A 181 14.27 6.80 -1.88
N PHE A 182 13.92 6.64 -0.60
CA PHE A 182 12.53 6.63 -0.16
C PHE A 182 11.88 8.00 -0.37
N MET A 183 12.54 9.09 0.00
CA MET A 183 12.07 10.43 -0.28
C MET A 183 11.92 10.69 -1.79
N GLN A 184 12.91 10.24 -2.57
CA GLN A 184 12.88 10.40 -4.02
C GLN A 184 11.68 9.69 -4.66
N CYS A 185 11.35 8.46 -4.23
CA CYS A 185 10.19 7.75 -4.78
C CYS A 185 8.85 8.46 -4.43
N MET A 186 8.73 9.12 -3.29
CA MET A 186 7.56 9.95 -2.96
C MET A 186 7.43 11.13 -3.93
N ILE A 187 8.54 11.83 -4.21
CA ILE A 187 8.57 12.94 -5.17
C ILE A 187 8.20 12.46 -6.58
N GLU A 188 8.79 11.36 -7.03
CA GLU A 188 8.53 10.76 -8.34
C GLU A 188 7.09 10.31 -8.49
N GLN A 189 6.52 9.67 -7.48
CA GLN A 189 5.12 9.28 -7.48
C GLN A 189 4.19 10.48 -7.49
N ASN A 190 4.48 11.52 -6.71
CA ASN A 190 3.69 12.76 -6.72
C ASN A 190 3.67 13.39 -8.13
N LYS A 191 4.82 13.48 -8.77
CA LYS A 191 4.94 13.96 -10.15
C LYS A 191 4.18 13.08 -11.15
N ALA A 192 4.28 11.75 -11.02
CA ALA A 192 3.57 10.81 -11.89
C ALA A 192 2.05 10.94 -11.75
N GLY A 193 1.53 11.01 -10.52
CA GLY A 193 0.10 11.18 -10.26
C GLY A 193 -0.45 12.51 -10.77
N ARG A 194 0.29 13.62 -10.59
CA ARG A 194 -0.05 14.93 -11.20
C ARG A 194 -0.13 14.86 -12.72
N ALA A 195 0.87 14.23 -13.35
CA ALA A 195 0.89 14.06 -14.80
C ALA A 195 -0.27 13.18 -15.31
N TRP A 196 -0.68 12.18 -14.53
CA TRP A 196 -1.84 11.33 -14.85
C TRP A 196 -3.17 12.09 -14.78
N LYS A 197 -3.32 13.01 -13.83
CA LYS A 197 -4.52 13.86 -13.69
C LYS A 197 -4.67 14.88 -14.80
N ALA A 198 -3.56 15.27 -15.43
CA ALA A 198 -3.54 16.26 -16.52
C ALA A 198 -3.89 15.67 -17.90
N LYS A 199 -3.99 14.33 -18.02
CA LYS A 199 -4.45 13.63 -19.23
C LYS A 199 -5.96 13.51 -19.26
#